data_a3fc78c357ba9898a6914765555ba69b
#
_entry.id   a3fc78c357ba9898a6914765555ba69b
#
_cell.length_a   1.000
_cell.length_b   1.000
_cell.length_c   1.000
_cell.angle_alpha   90.00
_cell.angle_beta   90.00
_cell.angle_gamma   90.00
#
_symmetry.space_group_name_H-M   'P 1'
#
loop_
_entity.id
_entity.type
_entity.pdbx_description
1 polymer ?
#
loop_
_entity_poly.entity_id
_entity_poly.type
_entity_poly.pdbx_seq_one_letter_code
_entity_poly.pdbx_strand_id
1 'polypeptide(L)'
;MSLPHILVVDDSPSLRRMTGACLRAGGFTVTEAADGKEAHEVALEGQFGMLVTDQVMPGMDGLSLIRALRATPAYAAIPILMLSTEHDERILDQAAEAGASGFLAKPFDPEDLLESVHALLAPPNEG
;
A
#
# COMPACT_ATOMS: atom_id res chain seq x y z
N MET A 1 -10.66 -13.51 -14.56
CA MET A 1 -10.41 -13.17 -13.16
C MET A 1 -10.20 -11.68 -13.01
N SER A 2 -10.79 -11.12 -12.00
CA SER A 2 -10.62 -9.69 -11.78
C SER A 2 -9.39 -9.44 -10.94
N LEU A 3 -8.78 -8.27 -11.17
CA LEU A 3 -7.65 -7.83 -10.36
C LEU A 3 -8.15 -7.35 -9.00
N PRO A 4 -7.31 -7.39 -7.99
CA PRO A 4 -7.73 -6.98 -6.65
C PRO A 4 -8.06 -5.49 -6.60
N HIS A 5 -8.88 -5.14 -5.62
CA HIS A 5 -9.18 -3.76 -5.31
C HIS A 5 -8.07 -3.25 -4.40
N ILE A 6 -7.44 -2.15 -4.78
CA ILE A 6 -6.30 -1.60 -4.05
C ILE A 6 -6.72 -0.36 -3.27
N LEU A 7 -6.34 -0.31 -2.00
CA LEU A 7 -6.54 0.87 -1.17
C LEU A 7 -5.25 1.68 -1.20
N VAL A 8 -5.32 2.92 -1.69
CA VAL A 8 -4.17 3.82 -1.78
C VAL A 8 -4.30 4.90 -0.72
N VAL A 9 -3.26 5.05 0.09
CA VAL A 9 -3.27 5.99 1.22
C VAL A 9 -2.08 6.95 1.09
N ASP A 10 -2.37 8.24 1.02
CA ASP A 10 -1.34 9.27 0.94
C ASP A 10 -1.99 10.59 1.34
N ASP A 11 -1.33 11.35 2.21
CA ASP A 11 -1.89 12.62 2.65
C ASP A 11 -1.70 13.74 1.64
N SER A 12 -0.87 13.54 0.62
CA SER A 12 -0.71 14.47 -0.49
C SER A 12 -1.77 14.19 -1.54
N PRO A 13 -2.74 15.11 -1.77
CA PRO A 13 -3.78 14.84 -2.77
C PRO A 13 -3.24 14.59 -4.17
N SER A 14 -2.22 15.33 -4.59
CA SER A 14 -1.69 15.15 -5.95
C SER A 14 -0.95 13.83 -6.10
N LEU A 15 -0.15 13.43 -5.10
CA LEU A 15 0.55 12.15 -5.16
C LEU A 15 -0.45 10.99 -5.07
N ARG A 16 -1.45 11.13 -4.21
CA ARG A 16 -2.47 10.10 -4.06
C ARG A 16 -3.21 9.88 -5.37
N ARG A 17 -3.61 10.97 -6.03
CA ARG A 17 -4.31 10.87 -7.31
C ARG A 17 -3.42 10.28 -8.40
N MET A 18 -2.14 10.68 -8.42
CA MET A 18 -1.20 10.16 -9.40
C MET A 18 -1.01 8.66 -9.22
N THR A 19 -0.81 8.23 -7.99
CA THR A 19 -0.66 6.81 -7.68
C THR A 19 -1.91 6.03 -8.08
N GLY A 20 -3.08 6.56 -7.72
CA GLY A 20 -4.34 5.92 -8.09
C GLY A 20 -4.55 5.84 -9.59
N ALA A 21 -4.24 6.93 -10.30
CA ALA A 21 -4.40 6.94 -11.75
C ALA A 21 -3.48 5.93 -12.42
N CYS A 22 -2.25 5.82 -11.92
CA CYS A 22 -1.30 4.85 -12.46
C CYS A 22 -1.84 3.42 -12.30
N LEU A 23 -2.35 3.10 -11.13
CA LEU A 23 -2.89 1.76 -10.87
C LEU A 23 -4.15 1.49 -11.69
N ARG A 24 -5.02 2.49 -11.83
CA ARG A 24 -6.22 2.34 -12.67
C ARG A 24 -5.85 2.10 -14.12
N ALA A 25 -4.83 2.81 -14.60
CA ALA A 25 -4.34 2.59 -15.97
C ALA A 25 -3.82 1.18 -16.14
N GLY A 26 -3.34 0.56 -15.07
CA GLY A 26 -2.90 -0.84 -15.08
C GLY A 26 -4.03 -1.84 -14.94
N GLY A 27 -5.27 -1.38 -14.86
CA GLY A 27 -6.45 -2.26 -14.80
C GLY A 27 -6.99 -2.51 -13.42
N PHE A 28 -6.42 -1.89 -12.39
CA PHE A 28 -6.88 -2.13 -11.02
C PHE A 28 -8.03 -1.21 -10.65
N THR A 29 -8.89 -1.69 -9.76
CA THR A 29 -9.87 -0.85 -9.10
C THR A 29 -9.20 -0.24 -7.87
N VAL A 30 -9.38 1.06 -7.66
CA VAL A 30 -8.67 1.78 -6.62
C VAL A 30 -9.64 2.61 -5.78
N THR A 31 -9.44 2.58 -4.46
CA THR A 31 -10.08 3.50 -3.52
C THR A 31 -8.96 4.30 -2.87
N GLU A 32 -9.16 5.60 -2.69
CA GLU A 32 -8.16 6.49 -2.12
C GLU A 32 -8.58 6.93 -0.73
N ALA A 33 -7.60 7.02 0.17
CA ALA A 33 -7.82 7.57 1.51
C ALA A 33 -6.73 8.59 1.80
N ALA A 34 -7.09 9.64 2.52
CA ALA A 34 -6.21 10.79 2.73
C ALA A 34 -5.25 10.62 3.92
N ASP A 35 -5.53 9.69 4.81
CA ASP A 35 -4.68 9.46 5.98
C ASP A 35 -4.92 8.06 6.51
N GLY A 36 -4.11 7.69 7.50
CA GLY A 36 -4.18 6.33 8.04
C GLY A 36 -5.48 6.02 8.75
N LYS A 37 -6.05 7.01 9.44
CA LYS A 37 -7.31 6.79 10.14
C LYS A 37 -8.44 6.53 9.16
N GLU A 38 -8.56 7.36 8.14
CA GLU A 38 -9.56 7.15 7.11
C GLU A 38 -9.37 5.81 6.42
N ALA A 39 -8.12 5.47 6.11
CA ALA A 39 -7.81 4.21 5.45
C ALA A 39 -8.25 3.02 6.30
N HIS A 40 -8.00 3.08 7.60
CA HIS A 40 -8.40 2.01 8.51
C HIS A 40 -9.91 1.85 8.54
N GLU A 41 -10.63 2.98 8.61
CA GLU A 41 -12.09 2.95 8.61
C GLU A 41 -12.65 2.39 7.31
N VAL A 42 -12.09 2.83 6.19
CA VAL A 42 -12.51 2.36 4.87
C VAL A 42 -12.23 0.87 4.72
N ALA A 43 -11.06 0.43 5.21
CA ALA A 43 -10.70 -0.98 5.12
C ALA A 43 -11.66 -1.87 5.91
N LEU A 44 -12.10 -1.40 7.07
CA LEU A 44 -13.03 -2.19 7.90
C LEU A 44 -14.41 -2.31 7.25
N GLU A 45 -14.79 -1.36 6.42
CA GLU A 45 -16.10 -1.37 5.76
C GLU A 45 -16.10 -2.03 4.39
N GLY A 46 -14.92 -2.19 3.79
CA GLY A 46 -14.82 -2.72 2.45
C GLY A 46 -14.03 -4.01 2.39
N GLN A 47 -13.68 -4.39 1.17
CA GLN A 47 -12.84 -5.56 0.94
C GLN A 47 -11.74 -5.17 -0.03
N PHE A 48 -10.50 -5.27 0.41
CA PHE A 48 -9.36 -4.89 -0.41
C PHE A 48 -8.40 -6.06 -0.50
N GLY A 49 -7.80 -6.21 -1.67
CA GLY A 49 -6.83 -7.26 -1.89
C GLY A 49 -5.38 -6.77 -1.79
N MET A 50 -5.19 -5.48 -1.64
CA MET A 50 -3.86 -4.90 -1.52
C MET A 50 -3.93 -3.52 -0.91
N LEU A 51 -2.89 -3.15 -0.16
CA LEU A 51 -2.73 -1.80 0.39
C LEU A 51 -1.46 -1.18 -0.17
N VAL A 52 -1.54 0.07 -0.62
CA VAL A 52 -0.38 0.87 -1.00
C VAL A 52 -0.44 2.11 -0.12
N THR A 53 0.51 2.28 0.78
CA THR A 53 0.45 3.36 1.76
C THR A 53 1.74 4.13 1.85
N ASP A 54 1.62 5.46 1.98
CA ASP A 54 2.73 6.32 2.34
C ASP A 54 3.10 6.06 3.80
N GLN A 55 4.33 6.37 4.18
CA GLN A 55 4.76 6.20 5.57
C GLN A 55 4.46 7.45 6.39
N VAL A 56 4.80 8.63 5.87
CA VAL A 56 4.70 9.85 6.66
C VAL A 56 3.34 10.49 6.44
N MET A 57 2.47 10.41 7.43
CA MET A 57 1.13 10.98 7.40
C MET A 57 0.79 11.48 8.79
N PRO A 58 0.01 12.57 8.89
CA PRO A 58 -0.38 13.08 10.21
C PRO A 58 -1.26 12.06 10.94
N GLY A 59 -1.09 12.00 12.24
CA GLY A 59 -1.85 11.06 13.06
C GLY A 59 -1.34 9.65 12.93
N MET A 60 -2.10 8.78 12.28
CA MET A 60 -1.70 7.39 12.10
C MET A 60 -0.79 7.29 10.88
N ASP A 61 0.49 6.97 11.08
CA ASP A 61 1.42 6.82 9.97
C ASP A 61 1.28 5.44 9.30
N GLY A 62 2.08 5.23 8.25
CA GLY A 62 2.00 3.99 7.48
C GLY A 62 2.31 2.76 8.30
N LEU A 63 3.33 2.82 9.16
CA LEU A 63 3.68 1.67 10.00
C LEU A 63 2.53 1.31 10.94
N SER A 64 1.91 2.31 11.55
CA SER A 64 0.79 2.08 12.45
C SER A 64 -0.42 1.50 11.71
N LEU A 65 -0.68 2.02 10.52
CA LEU A 65 -1.78 1.49 9.69
C LEU A 65 -1.53 0.04 9.32
N ILE A 66 -0.31 -0.29 8.92
CA ILE A 66 0.02 -1.66 8.54
C ILE A 66 -0.18 -2.60 9.71
N ARG A 67 0.30 -2.20 10.90
CA ARG A 67 0.13 -3.03 12.10
C ARG A 67 -1.35 -3.24 12.41
N ALA A 68 -2.16 -2.19 12.30
CA ALA A 68 -3.59 -2.30 12.59
C ALA A 68 -4.29 -3.24 11.62
N LEU A 69 -3.93 -3.18 10.34
CA LEU A 69 -4.54 -4.06 9.35
C LEU A 69 -4.05 -5.49 9.50
N ARG A 70 -2.77 -5.70 9.82
CA ARG A 70 -2.28 -7.06 10.05
C ARG A 70 -2.96 -7.72 11.25
N ALA A 71 -3.43 -6.92 12.22
CA ALA A 71 -4.18 -7.45 13.36
C ALA A 71 -5.64 -7.75 13.00
N THR A 72 -6.09 -7.35 11.82
CA THR A 72 -7.45 -7.60 11.36
C THR A 72 -7.45 -8.88 10.53
N PRO A 73 -8.23 -9.89 10.91
CA PRO A 73 -8.15 -11.20 10.20
C PRO A 73 -8.30 -11.11 8.69
N ALA A 74 -9.18 -10.25 8.20
CA ALA A 74 -9.41 -10.12 6.75
C ALA A 74 -8.18 -9.62 6.02
N TYR A 75 -7.26 -8.94 6.72
CA TYR A 75 -6.10 -8.33 6.09
C TYR A 75 -4.77 -8.89 6.59
N ALA A 76 -4.80 -10.01 7.28
CA ALA A 76 -3.61 -10.58 7.87
C ALA A 76 -2.56 -11.00 6.82
N ALA A 77 -3.00 -11.27 5.59
CA ALA A 77 -2.11 -11.83 4.57
C ALA A 77 -2.12 -11.09 3.24
N ILE A 78 -2.83 -9.97 3.12
CA ILE A 78 -2.85 -9.26 1.83
C ILE A 78 -1.49 -8.63 1.55
N PRO A 79 -1.13 -8.43 0.28
CA PRO A 79 0.09 -7.69 -0.04
C PRO A 79 -0.03 -6.24 0.42
N ILE A 80 1.04 -5.72 1.00
CA ILE A 80 1.11 -4.33 1.43
C ILE A 80 2.41 -3.73 0.93
N LEU A 81 2.31 -2.67 0.15
CA LEU A 81 3.46 -1.94 -0.37
C LEU A 81 3.55 -0.60 0.32
N MET A 82 4.68 -0.33 0.96
CA MET A 82 4.90 0.97 1.60
C MET A 82 5.74 1.87 0.71
N LEU A 83 5.31 3.11 0.55
CA LEU A 83 6.02 4.13 -0.21
C LEU A 83 6.64 5.13 0.76
N SER A 84 7.89 5.50 0.55
CA SER A 84 8.52 6.45 1.46
C SER A 84 9.70 7.15 0.81
N THR A 85 9.90 8.42 1.19
CA THR A 85 11.11 9.15 0.82
C THR A 85 12.29 8.70 1.67
N GLU A 86 12.01 8.11 2.83
CA GLU A 86 13.04 7.52 3.68
C GLU A 86 13.18 6.05 3.33
N HIS A 87 14.40 5.63 3.04
CA HIS A 87 14.63 4.24 2.63
C HIS A 87 15.95 3.69 3.16
N ASP A 88 16.36 4.15 4.35
CA ASP A 88 17.52 3.57 5.00
C ASP A 88 17.15 2.22 5.64
N GLU A 89 18.17 1.52 6.12
CA GLU A 89 17.97 0.18 6.68
C GLU A 89 16.98 0.16 7.82
N ARG A 90 16.98 1.21 8.64
CA ARG A 90 16.11 1.25 9.81
C ARG A 90 14.64 1.28 9.41
N ILE A 91 14.27 2.11 8.43
CA ILE A 91 12.87 2.17 8.03
C ILE A 91 12.45 0.90 7.29
N LEU A 92 13.36 0.32 6.52
CA LEU A 92 13.07 -0.94 5.85
C LEU A 92 12.82 -2.06 6.86
N ASP A 93 13.63 -2.12 7.92
CA ASP A 93 13.43 -3.12 8.97
C ASP A 93 12.12 -2.90 9.70
N GLN A 94 11.79 -1.65 10.01
CA GLN A 94 10.54 -1.33 10.68
C GLN A 94 9.33 -1.70 9.82
N ALA A 95 9.42 -1.45 8.52
CA ALA A 95 8.34 -1.81 7.59
C ALA A 95 8.13 -3.31 7.57
N ALA A 96 9.22 -4.07 7.48
CA ALA A 96 9.13 -5.53 7.46
C ALA A 96 8.54 -6.05 8.76
N GLU A 97 8.97 -5.50 9.91
CA GLU A 97 8.43 -5.90 11.20
C GLU A 97 6.96 -5.59 11.35
N ALA A 98 6.52 -4.48 10.78
CA ALA A 98 5.12 -4.10 10.85
C ALA A 98 4.24 -5.02 9.98
N GLY A 99 4.85 -5.68 8.99
CA GLY A 99 4.12 -6.60 8.14
C GLY A 99 4.03 -6.17 6.68
N ALA A 100 4.81 -5.17 6.25
CA ALA A 100 4.83 -4.77 4.86
C ALA A 100 5.40 -5.89 4.00
N SER A 101 4.80 -6.07 2.82
CA SER A 101 5.26 -7.08 1.87
C SER A 101 6.35 -6.55 0.97
N GLY A 102 6.37 -5.24 0.73
CA GLY A 102 7.35 -4.61 -0.12
C GLY A 102 7.49 -3.15 0.21
N PHE A 103 8.45 -2.51 -0.42
CA PHE A 103 8.82 -1.14 -0.15
C PHE A 103 9.25 -0.50 -1.47
N LEU A 104 8.80 0.72 -1.73
CA LEU A 104 9.18 1.46 -2.94
C LEU A 104 9.59 2.86 -2.53
N ALA A 105 10.80 3.25 -2.89
CA ALA A 105 11.33 4.56 -2.56
C ALA A 105 10.70 5.64 -3.44
N LYS A 106 10.44 6.79 -2.85
CA LYS A 106 9.99 7.97 -3.59
C LYS A 106 11.19 8.84 -3.92
N PRO A 107 11.20 9.50 -5.05
CA PRO A 107 10.20 9.43 -6.13
C PRO A 107 10.36 8.16 -6.94
N PHE A 108 9.28 7.71 -7.54
CA PHE A 108 9.31 6.51 -8.38
C PHE A 108 8.63 6.81 -9.71
N ASP A 109 8.96 6.02 -10.72
CA ASP A 109 8.26 6.09 -12.01
C ASP A 109 7.01 5.24 -11.97
N PRO A 110 5.99 5.57 -12.79
CA PRO A 110 4.80 4.71 -12.88
C PRO A 110 5.12 3.25 -13.17
N GLU A 111 6.15 3.01 -13.99
CA GLU A 111 6.57 1.63 -14.29
C GLU A 111 7.07 0.91 -13.06
N ASP A 112 7.83 1.61 -12.21
CA ASP A 112 8.34 1.02 -10.97
C ASP A 112 7.19 0.64 -10.05
N LEU A 113 6.18 1.50 -9.95
CA LEU A 113 5.03 1.22 -9.12
C LEU A 113 4.28 -0.02 -9.61
N LEU A 114 3.98 -0.08 -10.90
CA LEU A 114 3.26 -1.21 -11.47
C LEU A 114 4.05 -2.50 -11.34
N GLU A 115 5.35 -2.43 -11.56
CA GLU A 115 6.22 -3.59 -11.45
C GLU A 115 6.21 -4.13 -10.02
N SER A 116 6.31 -3.23 -9.03
CA SER A 116 6.28 -3.62 -7.62
C SER A 116 4.94 -4.25 -7.25
N VAL A 117 3.85 -3.67 -7.73
CA VAL A 117 2.51 -4.18 -7.45
C VAL A 117 2.34 -5.58 -8.06
N HIS A 118 2.74 -5.73 -9.32
CA HIS A 118 2.62 -7.04 -9.99
C HIS A 118 3.46 -8.09 -9.28
N ALA A 119 4.67 -7.72 -8.84
CA ALA A 119 5.55 -8.67 -8.15
C ALA A 119 4.91 -9.17 -6.86
N LEU A 120 4.27 -8.26 -6.11
CA LEU A 120 3.65 -8.64 -4.84
C LEU A 120 2.36 -9.44 -5.02
N LEU A 121 1.68 -9.27 -6.14
CA LEU A 121 0.45 -10.00 -6.44
C LEU A 121 0.70 -11.33 -7.14
N ALA A 122 1.91 -11.56 -7.60
CA ALA A 122 2.23 -12.80 -8.31
C ALA A 122 2.13 -13.99 -7.36
N PRO A 123 1.76 -15.18 -7.87
CA PRO A 123 1.71 -16.37 -7.02
C PRO A 123 3.07 -16.61 -6.36
N PRO A 124 3.08 -17.09 -5.12
CA PRO A 124 4.33 -17.16 -4.35
C PRO A 124 5.32 -18.17 -4.87
N ASN A 125 4.95 -19.09 -5.66
CA ASN A 125 5.91 -20.07 -6.13
C ASN A 125 5.64 -20.49 -7.55
N GLU A 126 6.45 -20.01 -8.40
CA GLU A 126 6.36 -20.33 -9.80
C GLU A 126 7.42 -21.32 -10.22
N GLY A 127 8.17 -21.71 -9.32
CA GLY A 127 9.34 -22.53 -9.52
C GLY A 127 9.25 -23.68 -10.34
#